data_c6b996051c85ca0d0106cedcde9fdadb
#
_entry.id   c6b996051c85ca0d0106cedcde9fdadb
#
_cell.length_a   1.000
_cell.length_b   1.000
_cell.length_c   1.000
_cell.angle_alpha   90.00
_cell.angle_beta   90.00
_cell.angle_gamma   90.00
#
_symmetry.space_group_name_H-M   'P 1'
#
loop_
_entity.id
_entity.type
_entity.pdbx_description
1 polymer ?
#
loop_
_entity_poly.entity_id
_entity_poly.type
_entity_poly.pdbx_seq_one_letter_code
_entity_poly.pdbx_strand_id
1 'polypeptide(L)'
;MTLFSTAVWWVRTARRAATRRGKNYAAKVNGQEIGRGQFENAVASERNRMQQQLGDQFSELAANENYMKTMRQQVLNRLIDESLLDQYARELGLSISDEQVKQAIFQTQAFQTNGKFDNQRFSGIVAQMGMTTDQYAQALRNQLTTQQLINAIAGTDFMLPGESDQLAALVSQQRVVREATINVNALAAKQTASDEEINAFWQQNQARFMAPEQFRVSYIKMDAASMQESASDDEIQSWYDQHKDQFTQPQRNRYSVIQTKTEADAKAVLAELQKGADFATLAKEKSTDIISARNGGDMGWMEDASTVPELKDAGLKEKGQLSGVIKSSVGFLVARLDDVQPAQVKPLADVRNDIAAKVKQEKALDAYYALQQKVSDAASNDNESLASAAQVAGLKVVETGWFGRDNLPEELNFKPVADAIFNGGLVGENGAPGSNSDIITVDGDRAFVLRISEHKAEAVKPLAEVKAQVSDIVKHNKAEQQAKLEADKLLAALKDGKGDEAMKAAGLSFGAPQTLSRTGQDPLSQLAFTLPLPQQGKPVYGVGSNMQGDVVLIALDEVKAGSMPEEQKKAMVQGITQNNAQIAFEALMSNLRKAAKIKLGDSIDQQQ
;
A
#
# COMPACT_ATOMS: atom_id res chain seq x y z
N MET A 1 15.32 7.51 -47.32
CA MET A 1 15.53 6.44 -48.30
C MET A 1 16.83 5.73 -47.95
N THR A 2 16.80 4.77 -47.02
CA THR A 2 17.87 3.78 -46.73
C THR A 2 17.59 3.10 -45.37
N LEU A 3 16.57 2.24 -45.35
CA LEU A 3 16.31 1.35 -44.20
C LEU A 3 15.70 -0.01 -44.65
N PHE A 4 15.97 -0.41 -45.90
CA PHE A 4 15.43 -1.68 -46.43
C PHE A 4 16.50 -2.72 -46.81
N SER A 5 17.78 -2.52 -46.41
CA SER A 5 18.85 -3.41 -46.86
C SER A 5 19.43 -4.36 -45.79
N THR A 6 19.02 -4.25 -44.53
CA THR A 6 19.58 -5.10 -43.46
C THR A 6 18.70 -6.28 -43.02
N ALA A 7 17.45 -6.32 -43.48
CA ALA A 7 16.51 -7.39 -43.07
C ALA A 7 16.65 -8.72 -43.83
N VAL A 8 17.29 -8.71 -45.00
CA VAL A 8 17.41 -9.93 -45.86
C VAL A 8 18.61 -10.79 -45.48
N TRP A 9 19.61 -10.24 -44.78
CA TRP A 9 20.80 -10.99 -44.39
C TRP A 9 20.63 -11.81 -43.10
N TRP A 10 19.72 -11.39 -42.26
CA TRP A 10 19.43 -12.09 -40.99
C TRP A 10 18.61 -13.37 -41.17
N VAL A 11 17.80 -13.45 -42.25
CA VAL A 11 16.96 -14.64 -42.50
C VAL A 11 17.75 -15.82 -43.01
N ARG A 12 18.93 -15.60 -43.60
CA ARG A 12 19.77 -16.71 -44.12
C ARG A 12 20.74 -17.31 -43.10
N THR A 13 21.11 -16.55 -42.07
CA THR A 13 21.97 -17.07 -40.99
C THR A 13 21.16 -17.73 -39.86
N ALA A 14 19.90 -17.38 -39.71
CA ALA A 14 19.02 -18.00 -38.72
C ALA A 14 18.60 -19.42 -39.06
N ARG A 15 18.62 -19.80 -40.36
CA ARG A 15 18.26 -21.18 -40.78
C ARG A 15 19.36 -22.22 -40.54
N ARG A 16 20.61 -21.81 -40.28
CA ARG A 16 21.72 -22.77 -39.98
C ARG A 16 22.06 -22.88 -38.50
N ALA A 17 21.55 -21.96 -37.65
CA ALA A 17 21.74 -22.03 -36.20
C ALA A 17 20.61 -22.80 -35.48
N ALA A 18 19.53 -23.13 -36.18
CA ALA A 18 18.33 -23.75 -35.58
C ALA A 18 18.45 -25.25 -35.31
N THR A 19 19.57 -25.91 -35.68
CA THR A 19 19.70 -27.38 -35.56
C THR A 19 20.52 -27.84 -34.35
N ARG A 20 20.98 -26.93 -33.46
CA ARG A 20 21.76 -27.30 -32.24
C ARG A 20 21.45 -26.51 -30.97
N ARG A 21 20.38 -25.73 -30.91
CA ARG A 21 19.97 -25.10 -29.65
C ARG A 21 18.82 -25.91 -29.07
N GLY A 22 19.09 -26.59 -27.98
CA GLY A 22 18.09 -27.16 -27.12
C GLY A 22 17.05 -26.07 -26.78
N LYS A 23 15.85 -26.47 -26.37
CA LYS A 23 14.67 -25.67 -26.12
C LYS A 23 14.95 -24.32 -25.41
N ASN A 24 15.35 -23.28 -26.18
CA ASN A 24 15.71 -21.96 -25.66
C ASN A 24 14.52 -20.98 -25.71
N TYR A 25 13.30 -21.48 -25.58
CA TYR A 25 12.09 -20.70 -25.51
C TYR A 25 11.42 -20.88 -24.13
N ALA A 26 10.65 -19.88 -23.70
CA ALA A 26 9.82 -20.01 -22.51
C ALA A 26 8.59 -20.87 -22.77
N ALA A 27 7.96 -20.67 -23.91
CA ALA A 27 6.87 -21.50 -24.40
C ALA A 27 6.81 -21.47 -25.93
N LYS A 28 6.15 -22.46 -26.51
CA LYS A 28 5.89 -22.54 -27.94
C LYS A 28 4.38 -22.71 -28.11
N VAL A 29 3.74 -21.78 -28.79
CA VAL A 29 2.28 -21.74 -28.95
C VAL A 29 1.94 -21.90 -30.42
N ASN A 30 1.39 -23.06 -30.79
CA ASN A 30 1.10 -23.43 -32.19
C ASN A 30 2.31 -23.26 -33.12
N GLY A 31 3.49 -23.62 -32.62
CA GLY A 31 4.74 -23.47 -33.36
C GLY A 31 5.41 -22.11 -33.26
N GLN A 32 4.78 -21.11 -32.69
CA GLN A 32 5.36 -19.78 -32.48
C GLN A 32 6.03 -19.71 -31.12
N GLU A 33 7.29 -19.31 -31.10
CA GLU A 33 8.07 -19.26 -29.86
C GLU A 33 7.83 -17.96 -29.08
N ILE A 34 7.67 -18.08 -27.76
CA ILE A 34 7.83 -17.01 -26.80
C ILE A 34 9.24 -17.14 -26.24
N GLY A 35 10.13 -16.20 -26.58
CA GLY A 35 11.53 -16.25 -26.19
C GLY A 35 11.72 -16.12 -24.68
N ARG A 36 12.80 -16.72 -24.16
CA ARG A 36 13.15 -16.58 -22.74
C ARG A 36 13.43 -15.12 -22.36
N GLY A 37 14.10 -14.37 -23.23
CA GLY A 37 14.35 -12.95 -23.02
C GLY A 37 13.06 -12.15 -22.92
N GLN A 38 12.10 -12.43 -23.80
CA GLN A 38 10.78 -11.82 -23.76
C GLN A 38 10.05 -12.12 -22.43
N PHE A 39 10.11 -13.37 -21.99
CA PHE A 39 9.51 -13.80 -20.73
C PHE A 39 10.16 -13.13 -19.53
N GLU A 40 11.50 -13.13 -19.44
CA GLU A 40 12.21 -12.50 -18.33
C GLU A 40 11.98 -10.97 -18.28
N ASN A 41 11.90 -10.32 -19.44
CA ASN A 41 11.56 -8.90 -19.51
C ASN A 41 10.14 -8.64 -19.02
N ALA A 42 9.18 -9.49 -19.36
CA ALA A 42 7.82 -9.39 -18.88
C ALA A 42 7.72 -9.62 -17.38
N VAL A 43 8.47 -10.56 -16.83
CA VAL A 43 8.57 -10.80 -15.38
C VAL A 43 9.16 -9.58 -14.67
N ALA A 44 10.23 -8.99 -15.21
CA ALA A 44 10.85 -7.79 -14.64
C ALA A 44 9.89 -6.61 -14.65
N SER A 45 9.13 -6.41 -15.73
CA SER A 45 8.11 -5.36 -15.82
C SER A 45 7.00 -5.57 -14.79
N GLU A 46 6.55 -6.80 -14.60
CA GLU A 46 5.53 -7.12 -13.60
C GLU A 46 6.03 -6.88 -12.18
N ARG A 47 7.27 -7.25 -11.88
CA ARG A 47 7.90 -6.95 -10.59
C ARG A 47 7.95 -5.46 -10.32
N ASN A 48 8.36 -4.66 -11.31
CA ASN A 48 8.40 -3.20 -11.19
C ASN A 48 7.02 -2.62 -10.94
N ARG A 49 6.00 -3.09 -11.66
CA ARG A 49 4.61 -2.67 -11.47
C ARG A 49 4.12 -2.97 -10.06
N MET A 50 4.38 -4.18 -9.57
CA MET A 50 3.99 -4.59 -8.21
C MET A 50 4.72 -3.80 -7.14
N GLN A 51 6.00 -3.51 -7.35
CA GLN A 51 6.78 -2.68 -6.43
C GLN A 51 6.23 -1.26 -6.33
N GLN A 52 5.80 -0.68 -7.44
CA GLN A 52 5.18 0.64 -7.46
C GLN A 52 3.81 0.66 -6.76
N GLN A 53 3.02 -0.41 -6.91
CA GLN A 53 1.70 -0.51 -6.28
C GLN A 53 1.74 -0.84 -4.80
N LEU A 54 2.63 -1.73 -4.38
CA LEU A 54 2.68 -2.29 -3.03
C LEU A 54 3.77 -1.66 -2.15
N GLY A 55 4.74 -0.94 -2.75
CA GLY A 55 5.82 -0.33 -2.00
C GLY A 55 6.61 -1.34 -1.17
N ASP A 56 6.79 -1.06 0.11
CA ASP A 56 7.57 -1.91 1.03
C ASP A 56 6.96 -3.29 1.25
N GLN A 57 5.64 -3.45 1.08
CA GLN A 57 4.97 -4.74 1.20
C GLN A 57 5.44 -5.73 0.12
N PHE A 58 5.87 -5.23 -1.01
CA PHE A 58 6.39 -6.07 -2.09
C PHE A 58 7.67 -6.82 -1.68
N SER A 59 8.52 -6.22 -0.85
CA SER A 59 9.76 -6.85 -0.38
C SER A 59 9.47 -8.15 0.38
N GLU A 60 8.42 -8.18 1.20
CA GLU A 60 7.99 -9.37 1.92
C GLU A 60 7.45 -10.45 0.98
N LEU A 61 6.64 -10.04 -0.01
CA LEU A 61 6.08 -10.95 -1.00
C LEU A 61 7.18 -11.50 -1.94
N ALA A 62 8.16 -10.67 -2.32
CA ALA A 62 9.27 -11.09 -3.17
C ALA A 62 10.19 -12.11 -2.51
N ALA A 63 10.24 -12.14 -1.17
CA ALA A 63 10.98 -13.15 -0.41
C ALA A 63 10.27 -14.52 -0.38
N ASN A 64 8.99 -14.58 -0.74
CA ASN A 64 8.22 -15.83 -0.79
C ASN A 64 8.39 -16.49 -2.16
N GLU A 65 9.07 -17.64 -2.19
CA GLU A 65 9.33 -18.38 -3.42
C GLU A 65 8.05 -18.84 -4.13
N ASN A 66 7.04 -19.28 -3.38
CA ASN A 66 5.76 -19.71 -3.96
C ASN A 66 5.01 -18.56 -4.62
N TYR A 67 5.05 -17.38 -4.00
CA TYR A 67 4.45 -16.19 -4.57
C TYR A 67 5.11 -15.78 -5.88
N MET A 68 6.44 -15.76 -5.91
CA MET A 68 7.22 -15.42 -7.12
C MET A 68 7.03 -16.46 -8.22
N LYS A 69 6.96 -17.74 -7.87
CA LYS A 69 6.68 -18.81 -8.82
C LYS A 69 5.29 -18.66 -9.46
N THR A 70 4.27 -18.37 -8.64
CA THR A 70 2.90 -18.12 -9.11
C THR A 70 2.86 -16.90 -10.03
N MET A 71 3.55 -15.82 -9.66
CA MET A 71 3.65 -14.61 -10.48
C MET A 71 4.30 -14.92 -11.84
N ARG A 72 5.38 -15.68 -11.86
CA ARG A 72 6.05 -16.09 -13.11
C ARG A 72 5.14 -16.93 -14.01
N GLN A 73 4.39 -17.85 -13.43
CA GLN A 73 3.40 -18.65 -14.17
C GLN A 73 2.28 -17.78 -14.74
N GLN A 74 1.79 -16.81 -13.98
CA GLN A 74 0.76 -15.87 -14.46
C GLN A 74 1.27 -15.03 -15.62
N VAL A 75 2.51 -14.55 -15.55
CA VAL A 75 3.14 -13.81 -16.65
C VAL A 75 3.27 -14.68 -17.90
N LEU A 76 3.72 -15.91 -17.76
CA LEU A 76 3.84 -16.82 -18.89
C LEU A 76 2.47 -17.14 -19.50
N ASN A 77 1.45 -17.39 -18.68
CA ASN A 77 0.09 -17.62 -19.14
C ASN A 77 -0.47 -16.42 -19.89
N ARG A 78 -0.18 -15.22 -19.42
CA ARG A 78 -0.56 -13.99 -20.12
C ARG A 78 0.09 -13.89 -21.50
N LEU A 79 1.38 -14.18 -21.59
CA LEU A 79 2.10 -14.16 -22.87
C LEU A 79 1.57 -15.22 -23.84
N ILE A 80 1.19 -16.39 -23.32
CA ILE A 80 0.55 -17.45 -24.12
C ILE A 80 -0.80 -16.97 -24.65
N ASP A 81 -1.63 -16.38 -23.80
CA ASP A 81 -2.93 -15.85 -24.21
C ASP A 81 -2.80 -14.73 -25.24
N GLU A 82 -1.85 -13.82 -25.07
CA GLU A 82 -1.55 -12.77 -26.03
C GLU A 82 -1.12 -13.34 -27.38
N SER A 83 -0.33 -14.39 -27.38
CA SER A 83 0.09 -15.08 -28.61
C SER A 83 -1.09 -15.75 -29.31
N LEU A 84 -1.96 -16.43 -28.58
CA LEU A 84 -3.17 -17.06 -29.11
C LEU A 84 -4.13 -16.02 -29.71
N LEU A 85 -4.29 -14.91 -29.01
CA LEU A 85 -5.15 -13.81 -29.43
C LEU A 85 -4.63 -13.16 -30.72
N ASP A 86 -3.33 -12.91 -30.78
CA ASP A 86 -2.67 -12.34 -31.97
C ASP A 86 -2.79 -13.28 -33.18
N GLN A 87 -2.59 -14.58 -32.99
CA GLN A 87 -2.78 -15.58 -34.05
C GLN A 87 -4.21 -15.62 -34.55
N TYR A 88 -5.18 -15.60 -33.63
CA TYR A 88 -6.58 -15.60 -33.99
C TYR A 88 -7.02 -14.32 -34.70
N ALA A 89 -6.53 -13.16 -34.24
CA ALA A 89 -6.77 -11.89 -34.89
C ALA A 89 -6.23 -11.86 -36.32
N ARG A 90 -5.07 -12.45 -36.56
CA ARG A 90 -4.49 -12.57 -37.91
C ARG A 90 -5.34 -13.47 -38.81
N GLU A 91 -5.85 -14.59 -38.31
CA GLU A 91 -6.75 -15.47 -39.07
C GLU A 91 -8.02 -14.76 -39.49
N LEU A 92 -8.55 -13.88 -38.64
CA LEU A 92 -9.76 -13.11 -38.92
C LEU A 92 -9.51 -11.81 -39.71
N GLY A 93 -8.24 -11.45 -39.95
CA GLY A 93 -7.89 -10.18 -40.59
C GLY A 93 -8.11 -8.96 -39.68
N LEU A 94 -8.13 -9.17 -38.36
CA LEU A 94 -8.36 -8.12 -37.35
C LEU A 94 -7.09 -7.69 -36.63
N SER A 95 -5.90 -8.06 -37.14
CA SER A 95 -4.64 -7.68 -36.53
C SER A 95 -4.44 -6.17 -36.55
N ILE A 96 -3.80 -5.66 -35.49
CA ILE A 96 -3.49 -4.24 -35.34
C ILE A 96 -2.14 -3.95 -35.98
N SER A 97 -2.10 -3.01 -36.92
CA SER A 97 -0.87 -2.60 -37.61
C SER A 97 -0.01 -1.68 -36.75
N ASP A 98 1.28 -1.57 -37.08
CA ASP A 98 2.20 -0.64 -36.45
C ASP A 98 1.72 0.82 -36.57
N GLU A 99 1.14 1.17 -37.70
CA GLU A 99 0.58 2.50 -37.93
C GLU A 99 -0.59 2.80 -37.00
N GLN A 100 -1.47 1.84 -36.75
CA GLN A 100 -2.59 1.99 -35.80
C GLN A 100 -2.10 2.19 -34.37
N VAL A 101 -1.07 1.45 -33.95
CA VAL A 101 -0.43 1.64 -32.63
C VAL A 101 0.17 3.02 -32.51
N LYS A 102 0.90 3.46 -33.52
CA LYS A 102 1.52 4.78 -33.59
C LYS A 102 0.48 5.90 -33.49
N GLN A 103 -0.61 5.79 -34.22
CA GLN A 103 -1.71 6.77 -34.18
C GLN A 103 -2.36 6.81 -32.78
N ALA A 104 -2.58 5.65 -32.15
CA ALA A 104 -3.12 5.59 -30.81
C ALA A 104 -2.23 6.29 -29.79
N ILE A 105 -0.90 6.11 -29.90
CA ILE A 105 0.09 6.79 -29.04
C ILE A 105 0.03 8.31 -29.27
N PHE A 106 -0.01 8.74 -30.52
CA PHE A 106 -0.03 10.18 -30.88
C PHE A 106 -1.30 10.87 -30.41
N GLN A 107 -2.42 10.17 -30.37
CA GLN A 107 -3.71 10.72 -29.94
C GLN A 107 -3.90 10.72 -28.42
N THR A 108 -3.03 10.05 -27.67
CA THR A 108 -3.12 9.99 -26.22
C THR A 108 -2.73 11.35 -25.62
N GLN A 109 -3.67 12.00 -24.95
CA GLN A 109 -3.48 13.35 -24.39
C GLN A 109 -2.33 13.43 -23.39
N ALA A 110 -2.13 12.38 -22.61
CA ALA A 110 -1.04 12.30 -21.62
C ALA A 110 0.35 12.46 -22.24
N PHE A 111 0.51 12.13 -23.52
CA PHE A 111 1.77 12.20 -24.25
C PHE A 111 1.90 13.46 -25.11
N GLN A 112 0.96 14.37 -24.97
CA GLN A 112 0.93 15.60 -25.77
C GLN A 112 1.37 16.81 -24.95
N THR A 113 2.04 17.74 -25.63
CA THR A 113 2.35 19.08 -25.14
C THR A 113 1.77 20.08 -26.15
N ASN A 114 0.92 20.99 -25.69
CA ASN A 114 0.21 21.95 -26.55
C ASN A 114 -0.59 21.29 -27.69
N GLY A 115 -1.23 20.16 -27.40
CA GLY A 115 -2.06 19.44 -28.37
C GLY A 115 -1.29 18.63 -29.40
N LYS A 116 0.04 18.57 -29.31
CA LYS A 116 0.91 17.80 -30.20
C LYS A 116 1.68 16.73 -29.42
N PHE A 117 1.91 15.59 -30.06
CA PHE A 117 2.72 14.51 -29.49
C PHE A 117 4.13 15.02 -29.14
N ASP A 118 4.54 14.73 -27.91
CA ASP A 118 5.86 15.05 -27.37
C ASP A 118 6.60 13.75 -27.03
N ASN A 119 7.62 13.42 -27.85
CA ASN A 119 8.37 12.18 -27.69
C ASN A 119 9.12 12.08 -26.36
N GLN A 120 9.65 13.21 -25.85
CA GLN A 120 10.34 13.21 -24.55
C GLN A 120 9.37 12.96 -23.40
N ARG A 121 8.18 13.57 -23.46
CA ARG A 121 7.13 13.35 -22.49
C ARG A 121 6.64 11.91 -22.51
N PHE A 122 6.43 11.35 -23.68
CA PHE A 122 6.08 9.94 -23.87
C PHE A 122 7.12 9.01 -23.26
N SER A 123 8.38 9.17 -23.64
CA SER A 123 9.48 8.34 -23.12
C SER A 123 9.62 8.47 -21.60
N GLY A 124 9.46 9.68 -21.05
CA GLY A 124 9.54 9.94 -19.61
C GLY A 124 8.41 9.27 -18.83
N ILE A 125 7.18 9.39 -19.29
CA ILE A 125 6.00 8.76 -18.64
C ILE A 125 6.10 7.26 -18.70
N VAL A 126 6.46 6.69 -19.84
CA VAL A 126 6.63 5.25 -20.03
C VAL A 126 7.75 4.71 -19.15
N ALA A 127 8.87 5.43 -19.02
CA ALA A 127 9.95 5.06 -18.11
C ALA A 127 9.51 5.05 -16.65
N GLN A 128 8.66 5.99 -16.23
CA GLN A 128 8.08 5.99 -14.89
C GLN A 128 7.17 4.77 -14.64
N MET A 129 6.57 4.22 -15.69
CA MET A 129 5.79 2.98 -15.62
C MET A 129 6.68 1.73 -15.56
N GLY A 130 7.99 1.88 -15.62
CA GLY A 130 8.94 0.76 -15.64
C GLY A 130 9.04 0.05 -16.98
N MET A 131 8.68 0.71 -18.07
CA MET A 131 8.62 0.12 -19.42
C MET A 131 9.53 0.88 -20.39
N THR A 132 9.98 0.20 -21.43
CA THR A 132 10.54 0.85 -22.61
C THR A 132 9.40 1.31 -23.54
N THR A 133 9.71 2.19 -24.50
CA THR A 133 8.73 2.62 -25.51
C THR A 133 8.24 1.45 -26.36
N ASP A 134 9.12 0.51 -26.67
CA ASP A 134 8.74 -0.72 -27.42
C ASP A 134 7.84 -1.63 -26.61
N GLN A 135 8.12 -1.81 -25.33
CA GLN A 135 7.26 -2.59 -24.42
C GLN A 135 5.87 -1.96 -24.30
N TYR A 136 5.80 -0.65 -24.18
CA TYR A 136 4.53 0.07 -24.15
C TYR A 136 3.74 -0.10 -25.46
N ALA A 137 4.41 0.04 -26.59
CA ALA A 137 3.79 -0.14 -27.91
C ALA A 137 3.23 -1.56 -28.07
N GLN A 138 3.96 -2.57 -27.62
CA GLN A 138 3.50 -3.97 -27.68
C GLN A 138 2.30 -4.21 -26.74
N ALA A 139 2.34 -3.66 -25.52
CA ALA A 139 1.23 -3.76 -24.58
C ALA A 139 -0.04 -3.07 -25.14
N LEU A 140 0.14 -1.90 -25.76
CA LEU A 140 -0.96 -1.19 -26.42
C LEU A 140 -1.52 -1.97 -27.60
N ARG A 141 -0.67 -2.59 -28.41
CA ARG A 141 -1.10 -3.46 -29.51
C ARG A 141 -1.98 -4.58 -28.99
N ASN A 142 -1.57 -5.26 -27.93
CA ASN A 142 -2.32 -6.35 -27.33
C ASN A 142 -3.66 -5.88 -26.80
N GLN A 143 -3.69 -4.71 -26.16
CA GLN A 143 -4.92 -4.10 -25.69
C GLN A 143 -5.87 -3.75 -26.83
N LEU A 144 -5.36 -3.15 -27.90
CA LEU A 144 -6.16 -2.80 -29.07
C LEU A 144 -6.69 -4.03 -29.79
N THR A 145 -5.88 -5.09 -29.90
CA THR A 145 -6.30 -6.37 -30.49
C THR A 145 -7.45 -6.99 -29.69
N THR A 146 -7.32 -7.03 -28.37
CA THR A 146 -8.35 -7.52 -27.45
C THR A 146 -9.64 -6.70 -27.62
N GLN A 147 -9.52 -5.38 -27.60
CA GLN A 147 -10.66 -4.48 -27.75
C GLN A 147 -11.35 -4.65 -29.09
N GLN A 148 -10.60 -4.82 -30.16
CA GLN A 148 -11.16 -5.03 -31.50
C GLN A 148 -11.92 -6.36 -31.60
N LEU A 149 -11.39 -7.43 -31.00
CA LEU A 149 -12.08 -8.70 -30.94
C LEU A 149 -13.35 -8.64 -30.10
N ILE A 150 -13.30 -7.98 -28.95
CA ILE A 150 -14.48 -7.76 -28.10
C ILE A 150 -15.54 -6.95 -28.86
N ASN A 151 -15.14 -5.91 -29.55
CA ASN A 151 -16.05 -5.09 -30.36
C ASN A 151 -16.69 -5.89 -31.50
N ALA A 152 -15.91 -6.77 -32.15
CA ALA A 152 -16.42 -7.64 -33.20
C ALA A 152 -17.46 -8.64 -32.66
N ILE A 153 -17.20 -9.19 -31.45
CA ILE A 153 -18.15 -10.07 -30.75
C ILE A 153 -19.39 -9.28 -30.31
N ALA A 154 -19.20 -8.11 -29.72
CA ALA A 154 -20.32 -7.24 -29.29
C ALA A 154 -21.18 -6.79 -30.45
N GLY A 155 -20.60 -6.58 -31.64
CA GLY A 155 -21.35 -6.22 -32.86
C GLY A 155 -22.26 -7.31 -33.35
N THR A 156 -22.08 -8.56 -32.94
CA THR A 156 -22.98 -9.68 -33.27
C THR A 156 -24.08 -9.90 -32.24
N ASP A 157 -23.99 -9.26 -31.08
CA ASP A 157 -24.98 -9.34 -30.00
C ASP A 157 -25.81 -8.06 -29.98
N PHE A 158 -27.13 -8.22 -30.09
CA PHE A 158 -28.07 -7.12 -30.03
C PHE A 158 -29.36 -7.59 -29.36
N MET A 159 -30.06 -6.65 -28.78
CA MET A 159 -31.32 -6.90 -28.11
C MET A 159 -32.44 -6.20 -28.87
N LEU A 160 -33.51 -6.94 -29.21
CA LEU A 160 -34.68 -6.37 -29.85
C LEU A 160 -35.37 -5.39 -28.90
N PRO A 161 -36.02 -4.31 -29.43
CA PRO A 161 -36.75 -3.36 -28.60
C PRO A 161 -37.79 -4.01 -27.68
N GLY A 162 -38.51 -5.01 -28.16
CA GLY A 162 -39.48 -5.75 -27.35
C GLY A 162 -38.83 -6.54 -26.20
N GLU A 163 -37.67 -7.12 -26.43
CA GLU A 163 -36.92 -7.84 -25.39
C GLU A 163 -36.41 -6.89 -24.30
N SER A 164 -35.89 -5.74 -24.71
CA SER A 164 -35.42 -4.73 -23.76
C SER A 164 -36.55 -4.15 -22.92
N ASP A 165 -37.73 -3.94 -23.51
CA ASP A 165 -38.93 -3.47 -22.81
C ASP A 165 -39.43 -4.50 -21.79
N GLN A 166 -39.46 -5.79 -22.18
CA GLN A 166 -39.84 -6.87 -21.27
C GLN A 166 -38.85 -7.00 -20.11
N LEU A 167 -37.57 -6.92 -20.40
CA LEU A 167 -36.51 -6.99 -19.36
C LEU A 167 -36.60 -5.79 -18.43
N ALA A 168 -36.78 -4.59 -18.95
CA ALA A 168 -36.95 -3.38 -18.17
C ALA A 168 -38.17 -3.45 -17.25
N ALA A 169 -39.29 -3.95 -17.78
CA ALA A 169 -40.51 -4.18 -16.99
C ALA A 169 -40.29 -5.21 -15.86
N LEU A 170 -39.56 -6.27 -16.16
CA LEU A 170 -39.24 -7.31 -15.16
C LEU A 170 -38.32 -6.78 -14.08
N VAL A 171 -37.26 -6.06 -14.45
CA VAL A 171 -36.30 -5.50 -13.51
C VAL A 171 -36.93 -4.43 -12.62
N SER A 172 -37.80 -3.61 -13.18
CA SER A 172 -38.49 -2.52 -12.48
C SER A 172 -39.83 -2.93 -11.87
N GLN A 173 -40.19 -4.22 -11.97
CA GLN A 173 -41.42 -4.76 -11.39
C GLN A 173 -41.52 -4.41 -9.92
N GLN A 174 -42.74 -4.05 -9.51
CA GLN A 174 -43.07 -3.76 -8.11
C GLN A 174 -44.07 -4.80 -7.58
N ARG A 175 -43.91 -5.16 -6.33
CA ARG A 175 -44.78 -6.11 -5.65
C ARG A 175 -45.36 -5.47 -4.41
N VAL A 176 -46.68 -5.51 -4.28
CA VAL A 176 -47.40 -4.97 -3.14
C VAL A 176 -47.69 -6.11 -2.15
N VAL A 177 -47.14 -5.99 -0.96
CA VAL A 177 -47.25 -7.01 0.08
C VAL A 177 -47.83 -6.41 1.36
N ARG A 178 -48.45 -7.27 2.17
CA ARG A 178 -48.81 -6.99 3.55
C ARG A 178 -48.07 -7.96 4.43
N GLU A 179 -47.69 -7.53 5.62
CA GLU A 179 -46.90 -8.31 6.55
C GLU A 179 -47.65 -8.57 7.85
N ALA A 180 -47.47 -9.78 8.39
CA ALA A 180 -47.86 -10.14 9.76
C ALA A 180 -46.63 -10.70 10.46
N THR A 181 -46.21 -10.10 11.55
CA THR A 181 -44.94 -10.39 12.20
C THR A 181 -45.17 -11.17 13.50
N ILE A 182 -44.48 -12.29 13.64
CA ILE A 182 -44.39 -13.02 14.90
C ILE A 182 -43.11 -12.58 15.61
N ASN A 183 -43.25 -11.89 16.73
CA ASN A 183 -42.13 -11.35 17.48
C ASN A 183 -41.42 -12.47 18.25
N VAL A 184 -40.21 -12.83 17.80
CA VAL A 184 -39.44 -13.91 18.40
C VAL A 184 -38.99 -13.53 19.82
N ASN A 185 -38.61 -12.29 20.07
CA ASN A 185 -38.19 -11.85 21.41
C ASN A 185 -39.34 -11.94 22.42
N ALA A 186 -40.56 -11.61 22.03
CA ALA A 186 -41.72 -11.75 22.89
C ALA A 186 -42.02 -13.22 23.22
N LEU A 187 -41.84 -14.11 22.26
CA LEU A 187 -41.95 -15.56 22.49
C LEU A 187 -40.82 -16.09 23.37
N ALA A 188 -39.60 -15.58 23.17
CA ALA A 188 -38.45 -15.98 23.99
C ALA A 188 -38.64 -15.67 25.47
N ALA A 189 -39.27 -14.53 25.77
CA ALA A 189 -39.58 -14.14 27.15
C ALA A 189 -40.52 -15.14 27.85
N LYS A 190 -41.30 -15.85 27.09
CA LYS A 190 -42.24 -16.88 27.63
C LYS A 190 -41.64 -18.28 27.64
N GLN A 191 -40.45 -18.49 27.08
CA GLN A 191 -39.80 -19.80 27.06
C GLN A 191 -39.10 -20.08 28.37
N THR A 192 -38.91 -21.36 28.64
CA THR A 192 -38.08 -21.86 29.74
C THR A 192 -36.91 -22.66 29.18
N ALA A 193 -35.76 -22.58 29.84
CA ALA A 193 -34.60 -23.38 29.50
C ALA A 193 -34.25 -24.27 30.70
N SER A 194 -34.25 -25.57 30.51
CA SER A 194 -33.84 -26.52 31.55
C SER A 194 -32.32 -26.53 31.71
N ASP A 195 -31.83 -26.95 32.85
CA ASP A 195 -30.39 -27.10 33.10
C ASP A 195 -29.77 -28.08 32.10
N GLU A 196 -30.48 -29.13 31.71
CA GLU A 196 -30.02 -30.09 30.69
C GLU A 196 -29.86 -29.43 29.31
N GLU A 197 -30.82 -28.62 28.90
CA GLU A 197 -30.77 -27.89 27.63
C GLU A 197 -29.65 -26.86 27.61
N ILE A 198 -29.46 -26.16 28.71
CA ILE A 198 -28.37 -25.17 28.88
C ILE A 198 -27.03 -25.87 28.80
N ASN A 199 -26.83 -26.94 29.53
CA ASN A 199 -25.57 -27.68 29.54
C ASN A 199 -25.27 -28.29 28.15
N ALA A 200 -26.26 -28.87 27.49
CA ALA A 200 -26.09 -29.44 26.16
C ALA A 200 -25.69 -28.40 25.14
N PHE A 201 -26.31 -27.24 25.16
CA PHE A 201 -25.95 -26.13 24.26
C PHE A 201 -24.53 -25.65 24.52
N TRP A 202 -24.16 -25.43 25.77
CA TRP A 202 -22.82 -25.02 26.16
C TRP A 202 -21.75 -26.01 25.66
N GLN A 203 -21.96 -27.30 25.89
CA GLN A 203 -21.03 -28.36 25.46
C GLN A 203 -20.89 -28.43 23.93
N GLN A 204 -21.96 -28.27 23.19
CA GLN A 204 -21.97 -28.36 21.73
C GLN A 204 -21.48 -27.09 21.05
N ASN A 205 -21.39 -25.99 21.78
CA ASN A 205 -21.06 -24.68 21.23
C ASN A 205 -19.93 -23.98 22.01
N GLN A 206 -18.96 -24.74 22.50
CA GLN A 206 -17.89 -24.23 23.35
C GLN A 206 -17.09 -23.09 22.69
N ALA A 207 -16.93 -23.12 21.36
CA ALA A 207 -16.25 -22.09 20.62
C ALA A 207 -16.89 -20.69 20.77
N ARG A 208 -18.18 -20.62 21.11
CA ARG A 208 -18.90 -19.36 21.34
C ARG A 208 -18.66 -18.75 22.73
N PHE A 209 -18.07 -19.53 23.65
CA PHE A 209 -17.90 -19.15 25.05
C PHE A 209 -16.44 -19.15 25.48
N MET A 210 -15.56 -18.83 24.57
CA MET A 210 -14.11 -18.75 24.82
C MET A 210 -13.77 -17.50 25.59
N ALA A 211 -12.99 -17.66 26.63
CA ALA A 211 -12.25 -16.55 27.25
C ALA A 211 -10.95 -16.35 26.49
N PRO A 212 -10.66 -15.14 26.03
CA PRO A 212 -9.44 -14.89 25.30
C PRO A 212 -8.21 -15.04 26.21
N GLU A 213 -7.07 -15.32 25.58
CA GLU A 213 -5.77 -15.32 26.25
C GLU A 213 -5.52 -13.97 26.92
N GLN A 214 -5.05 -14.00 28.18
CA GLN A 214 -4.75 -12.81 28.96
C GLN A 214 -3.40 -12.89 29.62
N PHE A 215 -2.79 -11.72 29.78
CA PHE A 215 -1.47 -11.55 30.36
C PHE A 215 -1.50 -10.50 31.48
N ARG A 216 -0.68 -10.71 32.51
CA ARG A 216 -0.23 -9.65 33.41
C ARG A 216 1.28 -9.58 33.30
N VAL A 217 1.79 -8.38 33.22
CA VAL A 217 3.21 -8.11 32.98
C VAL A 217 3.75 -7.24 34.11
N SER A 218 4.90 -7.63 34.62
CA SER A 218 5.73 -6.79 35.47
C SER A 218 6.86 -6.22 34.63
N TYR A 219 7.16 -4.95 34.76
CA TYR A 219 8.18 -4.31 33.96
C TYR A 219 8.93 -3.21 34.70
N ILE A 220 10.11 -2.93 34.21
CA ILE A 220 10.90 -1.77 34.57
C ILE A 220 11.10 -0.93 33.31
N LYS A 221 10.76 0.34 33.39
CA LYS A 221 10.98 1.29 32.29
C LYS A 221 12.26 2.07 32.58
N MET A 222 13.16 2.10 31.62
CA MET A 222 14.36 2.91 31.62
C MET A 222 14.21 4.03 30.61
N ASP A 223 14.50 5.26 31.04
CA ASP A 223 14.31 6.45 30.23
C ASP A 223 15.50 7.39 30.42
N ALA A 224 16.17 7.71 29.33
CA ALA A 224 17.30 8.64 29.35
C ALA A 224 16.88 10.04 29.83
N ALA A 225 15.65 10.46 29.54
CA ALA A 225 15.11 11.75 29.95
C ALA A 225 14.97 11.88 31.48
N SER A 226 14.84 10.77 32.21
CA SER A 226 14.78 10.75 33.68
C SER A 226 16.15 10.77 34.33
N MET A 227 17.22 10.61 33.58
CA MET A 227 18.58 10.68 34.06
C MET A 227 18.95 12.14 34.32
N GLN A 228 19.04 12.50 35.60
CA GLN A 228 19.42 13.86 35.97
C GLN A 228 20.94 13.93 36.12
N GLU A 229 21.55 14.66 35.19
CA GLU A 229 23.00 14.87 35.18
C GLU A 229 23.28 16.36 35.25
N SER A 230 24.42 16.72 35.82
CA SER A 230 24.92 18.08 35.89
C SER A 230 26.15 18.23 34.98
N ALA A 231 26.35 19.42 34.46
CA ALA A 231 27.55 19.75 33.69
C ALA A 231 28.48 20.63 34.55
N SER A 232 29.67 20.13 34.85
CA SER A 232 30.68 20.93 35.53
C SER A 232 31.34 21.95 34.61
N ASP A 233 31.94 22.98 35.20
CA ASP A 233 32.68 23.98 34.41
C ASP A 233 33.82 23.37 33.61
N ASP A 234 34.52 22.39 34.18
CA ASP A 234 35.60 21.68 33.48
C ASP A 234 35.09 20.84 32.31
N GLU A 235 33.97 20.20 32.48
CA GLU A 235 33.33 19.42 31.39
C GLU A 235 32.86 20.32 30.24
N ILE A 236 32.28 21.47 30.57
CA ILE A 236 31.84 22.46 29.57
C ILE A 236 33.04 23.02 28.82
N GLN A 237 34.14 23.37 29.54
CA GLN A 237 35.35 23.90 28.93
C GLN A 237 35.99 22.85 28.01
N SER A 238 36.08 21.60 28.48
CA SER A 238 36.62 20.49 27.71
C SER A 238 35.82 20.24 26.43
N TRP A 239 34.50 20.26 26.53
CA TRP A 239 33.65 20.09 25.37
C TRP A 239 33.81 21.21 24.36
N TYR A 240 33.88 22.42 24.83
CA TYR A 240 34.15 23.59 23.99
C TYR A 240 35.48 23.48 23.28
N ASP A 241 36.53 23.10 24.00
CA ASP A 241 37.88 22.96 23.44
C ASP A 241 37.96 21.85 22.38
N GLN A 242 37.25 20.76 22.59
CA GLN A 242 37.20 19.63 21.65
C GLN A 242 36.34 19.92 20.41
N HIS A 243 35.41 20.87 20.51
CA HIS A 243 34.45 21.18 19.47
C HIS A 243 34.56 22.64 18.98
N LYS A 244 35.74 23.22 19.09
CA LYS A 244 35.98 24.62 18.68
C LYS A 244 35.61 24.89 17.23
N ASP A 245 35.77 23.87 16.39
CA ASP A 245 35.43 23.99 14.96
C ASP A 245 33.95 24.35 14.74
N GLN A 246 33.05 23.87 15.62
CA GLN A 246 31.62 24.18 15.53
C GLN A 246 31.31 25.64 15.86
N PHE A 247 32.17 26.31 16.61
CA PHE A 247 32.01 27.68 17.08
C PHE A 247 32.92 28.66 16.34
N THR A 248 33.66 28.15 15.39
CA THR A 248 34.60 28.93 14.60
C THR A 248 33.95 29.29 13.28
N GLN A 249 33.81 30.58 13.04
CA GLN A 249 33.48 31.07 11.70
C GLN A 249 34.80 31.11 10.93
N PRO A 250 34.95 30.33 9.85
CA PRO A 250 36.21 30.32 9.11
C PRO A 250 36.53 31.66 8.49
N GLN A 251 37.81 31.92 8.25
CA GLN A 251 38.27 33.11 7.53
C GLN A 251 37.60 33.14 6.19
N ARG A 252 37.11 34.31 5.81
CA ARG A 252 36.56 34.59 4.49
C ARG A 252 37.36 35.69 3.84
N ASN A 253 37.64 35.50 2.55
CA ASN A 253 38.30 36.48 1.72
C ASN A 253 37.35 36.94 0.64
N ARG A 254 37.46 38.23 0.31
CA ARG A 254 36.72 38.80 -0.78
C ARG A 254 37.71 39.17 -1.88
N TYR A 255 37.54 38.52 -3.03
CA TYR A 255 38.41 38.75 -4.20
C TYR A 255 37.64 39.44 -5.28
N SER A 256 38.37 40.27 -6.06
CA SER A 256 37.93 40.70 -7.37
C SER A 256 38.88 40.12 -8.42
N VAL A 257 38.34 39.72 -9.55
CA VAL A 257 39.05 39.01 -10.59
C VAL A 257 38.78 39.64 -11.97
N ILE A 258 39.82 39.75 -12.76
CA ILE A 258 39.72 40.07 -14.20
C ILE A 258 40.25 38.86 -14.96
N GLN A 259 39.40 38.25 -15.77
CA GLN A 259 39.73 37.09 -16.59
C GLN A 259 39.99 37.53 -18.02
N THR A 260 41.06 37.03 -18.63
CA THR A 260 41.38 37.26 -20.03
C THR A 260 41.62 35.93 -20.74
N LYS A 261 41.54 35.93 -22.07
CA LYS A 261 41.78 34.75 -22.88
C LYS A 261 43.28 34.46 -23.06
N THR A 262 44.11 35.46 -23.08
CA THR A 262 45.55 35.33 -23.34
C THR A 262 46.37 35.87 -22.19
N GLU A 263 47.58 35.33 -22.02
CA GLU A 263 48.54 35.82 -21.01
C GLU A 263 48.95 37.25 -21.27
N ALA A 264 49.11 37.62 -22.55
CA ALA A 264 49.48 38.99 -22.94
C ALA A 264 48.43 40.02 -22.49
N ASP A 265 47.15 39.69 -22.65
CA ASP A 265 46.05 40.56 -22.21
C ASP A 265 46.02 40.70 -20.69
N ALA A 266 46.30 39.60 -19.96
CA ALA A 266 46.38 39.63 -18.52
C ALA A 266 47.56 40.48 -18.02
N LYS A 267 48.72 40.38 -18.66
CA LYS A 267 49.87 41.21 -18.36
C LYS A 267 49.60 42.71 -18.62
N ALA A 268 48.89 43.04 -19.70
CA ALA A 268 48.48 44.41 -20.00
C ALA A 268 47.50 44.92 -18.91
N VAL A 269 46.55 44.17 -18.50
CA VAL A 269 45.60 44.50 -17.41
C VAL A 269 46.35 44.73 -16.10
N LEU A 270 47.28 43.85 -15.76
CA LEU A 270 48.09 43.98 -14.54
C LEU A 270 48.95 45.27 -14.58
N ALA A 271 49.56 45.58 -15.73
CA ALA A 271 50.35 46.80 -15.88
C ALA A 271 49.49 48.08 -15.69
N GLU A 272 48.26 48.08 -16.20
CA GLU A 272 47.35 49.22 -16.02
C GLU A 272 46.94 49.37 -14.57
N LEU A 273 46.66 48.24 -13.86
CA LEU A 273 46.30 48.22 -12.44
C LEU A 273 47.46 48.73 -11.56
N GLN A 274 48.70 48.37 -11.91
CA GLN A 274 49.90 48.83 -11.19
C GLN A 274 50.15 50.34 -11.37
N LYS A 275 49.64 50.93 -12.45
CA LYS A 275 49.68 52.38 -12.71
C LYS A 275 48.53 53.15 -12.04
N GLY A 276 47.65 52.45 -11.31
CA GLY A 276 46.55 53.04 -10.57
C GLY A 276 45.21 53.07 -11.29
N ALA A 277 45.03 52.30 -12.36
CA ALA A 277 43.74 52.14 -13.02
C ALA A 277 42.70 51.51 -12.07
N ASP A 278 41.45 51.93 -12.25
CA ASP A 278 40.34 51.40 -11.42
C ASP A 278 40.02 49.97 -11.79
N PHE A 279 40.10 49.09 -10.81
CA PHE A 279 39.90 47.65 -11.01
C PHE A 279 38.49 47.36 -11.54
N ALA A 280 37.46 47.93 -10.94
CA ALA A 280 36.07 47.71 -11.33
C ALA A 280 35.82 48.11 -12.79
N THR A 281 36.35 49.22 -13.22
CA THR A 281 36.25 49.72 -14.60
C THR A 281 36.90 48.77 -15.59
N LEU A 282 38.12 48.33 -15.29
CA LEU A 282 38.84 47.38 -16.15
C LEU A 282 38.14 46.02 -16.21
N ALA A 283 37.59 45.56 -15.09
CA ALA A 283 36.83 44.31 -15.06
C ALA A 283 35.61 44.37 -15.97
N LYS A 284 34.86 45.48 -15.92
CA LYS A 284 33.67 45.65 -16.77
C LYS A 284 34.02 45.71 -18.24
N GLU A 285 35.17 46.33 -18.58
CA GLU A 285 35.58 46.51 -19.97
C GLU A 285 36.30 45.31 -20.55
N LYS A 286 37.11 44.59 -19.76
CA LYS A 286 38.09 43.62 -20.28
C LYS A 286 37.93 42.19 -19.74
N SER A 287 37.17 41.99 -18.68
CA SER A 287 37.00 40.63 -18.14
C SER A 287 36.09 39.77 -19.02
N THR A 288 36.55 38.55 -19.31
CA THR A 288 35.76 37.56 -20.06
C THR A 288 34.76 36.80 -19.17
N ASP A 289 34.89 36.92 -17.87
CA ASP A 289 33.88 36.39 -16.92
C ASP A 289 32.76 37.43 -16.78
N ILE A 290 31.67 37.19 -17.52
CA ILE A 290 30.56 38.15 -17.66
C ILE A 290 29.87 38.39 -16.31
N ILE A 291 29.75 37.37 -15.45
CA ILE A 291 29.03 37.47 -14.19
C ILE A 291 29.76 38.40 -13.22
N SER A 292 31.04 38.15 -12.96
CA SER A 292 31.84 39.00 -12.08
C SER A 292 32.14 40.37 -12.69
N ALA A 293 32.29 40.45 -14.02
CA ALA A 293 32.53 41.71 -14.72
C ALA A 293 31.44 42.75 -14.43
N ARG A 294 30.18 42.36 -14.40
CA ARG A 294 29.04 43.23 -14.07
C ARG A 294 29.16 43.89 -12.69
N ASN A 295 29.78 43.19 -11.75
CA ASN A 295 30.01 43.65 -10.38
C ASN A 295 31.42 44.24 -10.18
N GLY A 296 32.09 44.66 -11.24
CA GLY A 296 33.45 45.19 -11.16
C GLY A 296 34.53 44.17 -10.85
N GLY A 297 34.28 42.92 -11.16
CA GLY A 297 35.14 41.77 -10.87
C GLY A 297 34.92 41.13 -9.51
N ASP A 298 34.06 41.69 -8.70
CA ASP A 298 33.80 41.20 -7.32
C ASP A 298 33.20 39.80 -7.33
N MET A 299 33.90 38.88 -6.68
CA MET A 299 33.49 37.48 -6.55
C MET A 299 32.68 37.19 -5.28
N GLY A 300 32.49 38.22 -4.44
CA GLY A 300 31.86 38.05 -3.14
C GLY A 300 32.77 37.42 -2.08
N TRP A 301 32.21 37.21 -0.88
CA TRP A 301 32.92 36.55 0.20
C TRP A 301 33.03 35.06 -0.06
N MET A 302 34.23 34.49 0.13
CA MET A 302 34.51 33.07 -0.05
C MET A 302 35.36 32.55 1.10
N GLU A 303 34.99 31.33 1.58
CA GLU A 303 35.85 30.56 2.47
C GLU A 303 36.91 29.81 1.67
N ASP A 304 37.99 29.37 2.31
CA ASP A 304 39.06 28.62 1.64
C ASP A 304 38.54 27.37 0.93
N ALA A 305 37.57 26.69 1.53
CA ALA A 305 36.97 25.48 0.94
C ALA A 305 36.22 25.75 -0.36
N SER A 306 35.69 26.96 -0.55
CA SER A 306 34.96 27.39 -1.76
C SER A 306 35.84 28.17 -2.75
N THR A 307 37.08 28.43 -2.40
CA THR A 307 38.00 29.20 -3.23
C THR A 307 38.74 28.26 -4.19
N VAL A 308 38.77 28.61 -5.45
CA VAL A 308 39.51 27.84 -6.47
C VAL A 308 41.01 27.80 -6.11
N PRO A 309 41.70 26.66 -6.39
CA PRO A 309 43.09 26.49 -5.97
C PRO A 309 44.00 27.59 -6.51
N GLU A 310 43.76 28.10 -7.72
CA GLU A 310 44.56 29.13 -8.34
C GLU A 310 44.56 30.45 -7.54
N LEU A 311 43.43 30.84 -6.98
CA LEU A 311 43.33 32.02 -6.10
C LEU A 311 43.99 31.80 -4.76
N LYS A 312 43.89 30.60 -4.18
CA LYS A 312 44.60 30.25 -2.94
C LYS A 312 46.11 30.28 -3.13
N ASP A 313 46.59 29.71 -4.22
CA ASP A 313 48.00 29.61 -4.54
C ASP A 313 48.64 30.96 -4.87
N ALA A 314 47.82 31.96 -5.22
CA ALA A 314 48.29 33.31 -5.41
C ALA A 314 48.87 33.97 -4.15
N GLY A 315 48.53 33.44 -2.96
CA GLY A 315 49.12 33.87 -1.69
C GLY A 315 48.81 35.30 -1.29
N LEU A 316 47.67 35.86 -1.67
CA LEU A 316 47.25 37.20 -1.32
C LEU A 316 46.84 37.26 0.15
N LYS A 317 47.51 38.14 0.94
CA LYS A 317 47.30 38.22 2.39
C LYS A 317 46.85 39.59 2.85
N GLU A 318 47.13 40.65 2.11
CA GLU A 318 46.82 42.01 2.53
C GLU A 318 45.72 42.63 1.69
N LYS A 319 44.85 43.40 2.34
CA LYS A 319 43.80 44.17 1.67
C LYS A 319 44.37 45.07 0.59
N GLY A 320 43.80 44.97 -0.60
CA GLY A 320 44.26 45.75 -1.78
C GLY A 320 45.39 45.11 -2.54
N GLN A 321 45.97 44.01 -2.10
CA GLN A 321 47.08 43.33 -2.76
C GLN A 321 46.63 42.75 -4.10
N LEU A 322 47.41 42.99 -5.15
CA LEU A 322 47.23 42.43 -6.48
C LEU A 322 48.05 41.16 -6.64
N SER A 323 47.48 40.21 -7.35
CA SER A 323 48.22 39.01 -7.78
C SER A 323 49.08 39.31 -9.00
N GLY A 324 50.03 38.42 -9.31
CA GLY A 324 50.57 38.32 -10.64
C GLY A 324 49.54 37.72 -11.62
N VAL A 325 49.94 37.43 -12.83
CA VAL A 325 49.11 36.71 -13.78
C VAL A 325 48.96 35.26 -13.34
N ILE A 326 47.74 34.82 -13.23
CA ILE A 326 47.39 33.43 -12.77
C ILE A 326 46.88 32.67 -13.98
N LYS A 327 47.48 31.51 -14.27
CA LYS A 327 46.98 30.60 -15.29
C LYS A 327 45.89 29.69 -14.68
N SER A 328 44.73 29.65 -15.31
CA SER A 328 43.60 28.82 -14.88
C SER A 328 43.02 28.00 -16.04
N SER A 329 42.12 27.09 -15.73
CA SER A 329 41.40 26.28 -16.72
C SER A 329 40.51 27.10 -17.66
N VAL A 330 40.10 28.30 -17.24
CA VAL A 330 39.18 29.18 -17.99
C VAL A 330 39.90 30.39 -18.63
N GLY A 331 41.20 30.44 -18.51
CA GLY A 331 42.02 31.55 -19.08
C GLY A 331 43.05 32.07 -18.08
N PHE A 332 43.40 33.34 -18.20
CA PHE A 332 44.39 34.00 -17.36
C PHE A 332 43.70 35.01 -16.45
N LEU A 333 44.04 35.00 -15.16
CA LEU A 333 43.39 35.82 -14.16
C LEU A 333 44.36 36.82 -13.56
N VAL A 334 43.87 38.01 -13.25
CA VAL A 334 44.48 38.95 -12.32
C VAL A 334 43.51 39.16 -11.16
N ALA A 335 43.93 38.90 -9.95
CA ALA A 335 43.09 38.98 -8.76
C ALA A 335 43.56 40.09 -7.82
N ARG A 336 42.62 40.65 -7.09
CA ARG A 336 42.87 41.55 -5.96
C ARG A 336 42.16 41.05 -4.74
N LEU A 337 42.83 41.04 -3.60
CA LEU A 337 42.20 40.77 -2.31
C LEU A 337 41.55 42.07 -1.82
N ASP A 338 40.24 42.12 -1.89
CA ASP A 338 39.49 43.34 -1.55
C ASP A 338 39.34 43.52 -0.04
N ASP A 339 39.08 42.40 0.66
CA ASP A 339 38.89 42.41 2.12
C ASP A 339 39.12 41.02 2.70
N VAL A 340 39.46 40.99 3.97
CA VAL A 340 39.66 39.76 4.76
C VAL A 340 38.81 39.86 6.01
N GLN A 341 37.99 38.87 6.23
CA GLN A 341 37.29 38.71 7.48
C GLN A 341 37.98 37.55 8.23
N PRO A 342 38.75 37.86 9.31
CA PRO A 342 39.49 36.82 10.03
C PRO A 342 38.54 35.78 10.61
N ALA A 343 39.09 34.59 10.82
CA ALA A 343 38.37 33.53 11.55
C ALA A 343 38.00 34.06 12.95
N GLN A 344 36.77 33.84 13.34
CA GLN A 344 36.26 34.23 14.63
C GLN A 344 35.71 33.03 15.36
N VAL A 345 36.10 32.87 16.62
CA VAL A 345 35.62 31.81 17.51
C VAL A 345 34.65 32.47 18.47
N LYS A 346 33.40 31.92 18.56
CA LYS A 346 32.47 32.37 19.58
C LYS A 346 33.05 32.09 20.97
N PRO A 347 33.08 33.08 21.87
CA PRO A 347 33.53 32.85 23.22
C PRO A 347 32.70 31.82 23.96
N LEU A 348 33.29 31.08 24.87
CA LEU A 348 32.60 30.10 25.70
C LEU A 348 31.35 30.72 26.39
N ALA A 349 31.49 31.95 26.89
CA ALA A 349 30.38 32.63 27.58
C ALA A 349 29.09 32.73 26.74
N ASP A 350 29.23 32.88 25.42
CA ASP A 350 28.07 33.02 24.53
C ASP A 350 27.37 31.70 24.24
N VAL A 351 28.07 30.57 24.40
CA VAL A 351 27.56 29.23 24.03
C VAL A 351 27.50 28.31 25.25
N ARG A 352 27.81 28.83 26.44
CA ARG A 352 27.91 28.03 27.67
C ARG A 352 26.64 27.24 27.98
N ASN A 353 25.48 27.87 27.90
CA ASN A 353 24.21 27.23 28.20
C ASN A 353 23.90 26.10 27.21
N ASP A 354 24.16 26.33 25.93
CA ASP A 354 23.96 25.32 24.88
C ASP A 354 24.89 24.13 25.08
N ILE A 355 26.17 24.39 25.41
CA ILE A 355 27.16 23.36 25.70
C ILE A 355 26.76 22.58 26.95
N ALA A 356 26.37 23.28 28.02
CA ALA A 356 25.89 22.64 29.24
C ALA A 356 24.74 21.69 28.98
N ALA A 357 23.77 22.07 28.13
CA ALA A 357 22.68 21.22 27.74
C ALA A 357 23.17 19.96 26.98
N LYS A 358 24.12 20.11 26.07
CA LYS A 358 24.70 19.01 25.32
C LYS A 358 25.52 18.05 26.22
N VAL A 359 26.31 18.59 27.13
CA VAL A 359 27.08 17.79 28.10
C VAL A 359 26.11 17.01 29.00
N LYS A 360 25.07 17.63 29.49
CA LYS A 360 24.04 16.94 30.29
C LYS A 360 23.38 15.83 29.52
N GLN A 361 23.03 16.07 28.23
CA GLN A 361 22.41 15.07 27.37
C GLN A 361 23.33 13.88 27.11
N GLU A 362 24.60 14.13 26.78
CA GLU A 362 25.60 13.08 26.56
C GLU A 362 25.82 12.26 27.83
N LYS A 363 25.95 12.92 28.98
CA LYS A 363 26.09 12.23 30.28
C LYS A 363 24.85 11.42 30.61
N ALA A 364 23.67 11.95 30.34
CA ALA A 364 22.40 11.24 30.56
C ALA A 364 22.31 9.99 29.70
N LEU A 365 22.72 10.05 28.42
CA LEU A 365 22.77 8.88 27.55
C LEU A 365 23.80 7.85 28.01
N ASP A 366 24.99 8.29 28.41
CA ASP A 366 26.03 7.37 28.94
C ASP A 366 25.54 6.68 30.22
N ALA A 367 24.92 7.44 31.12
CA ALA A 367 24.34 6.90 32.36
C ALA A 367 23.20 5.91 32.05
N TYR A 368 22.40 6.23 31.05
CA TYR A 368 21.30 5.38 30.58
C TYR A 368 21.83 4.05 30.02
N TYR A 369 22.83 4.08 29.17
CA TYR A 369 23.44 2.85 28.64
C TYR A 369 24.12 2.02 29.72
N ALA A 370 24.81 2.67 30.68
CA ALA A 370 25.38 1.99 31.84
C ALA A 370 24.27 1.35 32.69
N LEU A 371 23.16 2.03 32.88
CA LEU A 371 21.99 1.50 33.58
C LEU A 371 21.41 0.28 32.88
N GLN A 372 21.27 0.34 31.55
CA GLN A 372 20.78 -0.79 30.75
C GLN A 372 21.68 -2.03 30.97
N GLN A 373 22.99 -1.85 30.98
CA GLN A 373 23.91 -2.97 31.19
C GLN A 373 23.76 -3.57 32.58
N LYS A 374 23.65 -2.75 33.61
CA LYS A 374 23.41 -3.22 34.99
C LYS A 374 22.08 -3.96 35.12
N VAL A 375 21.04 -3.42 34.53
CA VAL A 375 19.72 -4.04 34.55
C VAL A 375 19.72 -5.36 33.78
N SER A 376 20.36 -5.39 32.62
CA SER A 376 20.51 -6.60 31.81
C SER A 376 21.22 -7.72 32.59
N ASP A 377 22.34 -7.40 33.24
CA ASP A 377 23.09 -8.35 34.01
C ASP A 377 22.29 -8.86 35.22
N ALA A 378 21.63 -7.97 35.94
CA ALA A 378 20.82 -8.34 37.10
C ALA A 378 19.60 -9.17 36.71
N ALA A 379 18.93 -8.83 35.61
CA ALA A 379 17.76 -9.56 35.10
C ALA A 379 18.14 -10.94 34.57
N SER A 380 19.35 -11.10 34.02
CA SER A 380 19.86 -12.39 33.56
C SER A 380 20.28 -13.28 34.72
N ASN A 381 20.93 -12.71 35.75
CA ASN A 381 21.39 -13.46 36.93
C ASN A 381 20.21 -13.90 37.81
N ASP A 382 19.21 -13.05 37.99
CA ASP A 382 17.96 -13.36 38.69
C ASP A 382 16.84 -13.43 37.66
N ASN A 383 16.77 -14.52 36.95
CA ASN A 383 15.93 -14.68 35.78
C ASN A 383 14.46 -14.91 36.08
N GLU A 384 14.13 -15.16 37.35
CA GLU A 384 12.74 -15.46 37.78
C GLU A 384 12.05 -14.27 38.46
N SER A 385 12.76 -13.16 38.62
CA SER A 385 12.24 -11.96 39.28
C SER A 385 12.87 -10.69 38.70
N LEU A 386 12.17 -9.58 38.76
CA LEU A 386 12.70 -8.27 38.44
C LEU A 386 13.19 -7.49 39.67
N ALA A 387 13.14 -8.09 40.86
CA ALA A 387 13.53 -7.44 42.10
C ALA A 387 14.97 -6.96 42.10
N SER A 388 15.92 -7.83 41.67
CA SER A 388 17.34 -7.49 41.58
C SER A 388 17.59 -6.38 40.54
N ALA A 389 16.95 -6.48 39.39
CA ALA A 389 17.07 -5.47 38.34
C ALA A 389 16.51 -4.12 38.79
N ALA A 390 15.40 -4.10 39.49
CA ALA A 390 14.80 -2.89 40.05
C ALA A 390 15.73 -2.26 41.10
N GLN A 391 16.35 -3.07 41.93
CA GLN A 391 17.25 -2.60 42.97
C GLN A 391 18.48 -1.91 42.38
N VAL A 392 19.15 -2.52 41.40
CA VAL A 392 20.33 -1.92 40.76
C VAL A 392 19.99 -0.68 39.97
N ALA A 393 18.77 -0.60 39.44
CA ALA A 393 18.29 0.56 38.68
C ALA A 393 17.81 1.70 39.58
N GLY A 394 17.50 1.43 40.84
CA GLY A 394 16.82 2.37 41.71
C GLY A 394 15.41 2.70 41.22
N LEU A 395 14.79 1.79 40.49
CA LEU A 395 13.46 1.92 39.90
C LEU A 395 12.47 0.94 40.53
N LYS A 396 11.21 1.25 40.43
CA LYS A 396 10.13 0.35 40.88
C LYS A 396 9.70 -0.58 39.76
N VAL A 397 9.38 -1.80 40.13
CA VAL A 397 8.66 -2.71 39.24
C VAL A 397 7.22 -2.23 39.13
N VAL A 398 6.76 -2.03 37.93
CA VAL A 398 5.36 -1.68 37.65
C VAL A 398 4.65 -2.96 37.19
N GLU A 399 3.49 -3.22 37.76
CA GLU A 399 2.68 -4.36 37.40
C GLU A 399 1.39 -3.90 36.72
N THR A 400 1.06 -4.51 35.57
CA THR A 400 -0.17 -4.20 34.83
C THR A 400 -1.35 -4.95 35.44
N GLY A 401 -2.57 -4.55 35.05
CA GLY A 401 -3.75 -5.40 35.14
C GLY A 401 -3.73 -6.47 34.06
N TRP A 402 -4.79 -7.24 33.97
CA TRP A 402 -4.99 -8.22 32.91
C TRP A 402 -5.28 -7.54 31.57
N PHE A 403 -4.66 -8.02 30.52
CA PHE A 403 -4.90 -7.53 29.14
C PHE A 403 -4.74 -8.67 28.14
N GLY A 404 -5.35 -8.52 26.99
CA GLY A 404 -5.21 -9.43 25.86
C GLY A 404 -4.40 -8.83 24.73
N ARG A 405 -4.38 -9.53 23.61
CA ARG A 405 -3.65 -9.09 22.39
C ARG A 405 -4.23 -7.82 21.77
N ASP A 406 -5.50 -7.52 22.04
CA ASP A 406 -6.23 -6.41 21.44
C ASP A 406 -6.23 -5.15 22.32
N ASN A 407 -5.83 -5.25 23.57
CA ASN A 407 -5.92 -4.15 24.53
C ASN A 407 -4.67 -4.00 25.38
N LEU A 408 -3.52 -4.01 24.74
CA LEU A 408 -2.23 -3.75 25.38
C LEU A 408 -2.27 -2.39 26.11
N PRO A 409 -1.79 -2.32 27.38
CA PRO A 409 -1.71 -1.05 28.08
C PRO A 409 -0.93 0.01 27.27
N GLU A 410 -1.38 1.25 27.33
CA GLU A 410 -0.81 2.35 26.52
C GLU A 410 0.71 2.52 26.77
N GLU A 411 1.13 2.42 28.03
CA GLU A 411 2.55 2.54 28.42
C GLU A 411 3.43 1.45 27.82
N LEU A 412 2.86 0.31 27.40
CA LEU A 412 3.57 -0.82 26.77
C LEU A 412 3.27 -0.92 25.27
N ASN A 413 2.51 0.01 24.73
CA ASN A 413 2.07 -0.07 23.33
C ASN A 413 3.16 0.37 22.35
N PHE A 414 4.20 -0.45 22.29
CA PHE A 414 5.29 -0.34 21.33
C PHE A 414 5.48 -1.70 20.67
N LYS A 415 5.71 -1.71 19.38
CA LYS A 415 5.84 -2.97 18.62
C LYS A 415 6.86 -3.95 19.22
N PRO A 416 8.09 -3.54 19.59
CA PRO A 416 9.04 -4.46 20.18
C PRO A 416 8.57 -5.04 21.51
N VAL A 417 7.85 -4.27 22.32
CA VAL A 417 7.30 -4.72 23.60
C VAL A 417 6.15 -5.70 23.37
N ALA A 418 5.25 -5.39 22.45
CA ALA A 418 4.16 -6.28 22.06
C ALA A 418 4.67 -7.61 21.53
N ASP A 419 5.68 -7.58 20.67
CA ASP A 419 6.30 -8.78 20.11
C ASP A 419 6.95 -9.63 21.23
N ALA A 420 7.59 -9.02 22.19
CA ALA A 420 8.20 -9.72 23.34
C ALA A 420 7.12 -10.39 24.21
N ILE A 421 6.02 -9.70 24.49
CA ILE A 421 4.94 -10.25 25.33
C ILE A 421 4.23 -11.38 24.61
N PHE A 422 3.82 -11.18 23.37
CA PHE A 422 2.90 -12.08 22.67
C PHE A 422 3.62 -13.19 21.87
N ASN A 423 4.85 -12.96 21.45
CA ASN A 423 5.57 -13.86 20.54
C ASN A 423 6.99 -14.21 21.03
N GLY A 424 7.40 -13.67 22.18
CA GLY A 424 8.81 -13.75 22.65
C GLY A 424 9.16 -15.00 23.43
N GLY A 425 8.22 -15.93 23.63
CA GLY A 425 8.49 -17.15 24.40
C GLY A 425 8.71 -16.91 25.89
N LEU A 426 8.22 -15.79 26.43
CA LEU A 426 8.36 -15.41 27.83
C LEU A 426 7.38 -16.13 28.77
N VAL A 427 6.38 -16.79 28.19
CA VAL A 427 5.49 -17.67 28.93
C VAL A 427 6.19 -19.00 29.14
N GLY A 428 6.28 -19.44 30.38
CA GLY A 428 6.89 -20.73 30.73
C GLY A 428 6.02 -21.93 30.32
N GLU A 429 6.53 -23.12 30.58
CA GLU A 429 5.83 -24.36 30.29
C GLU A 429 4.47 -24.39 31.03
N ASN A 430 3.43 -24.90 30.36
CA ASN A 430 2.07 -25.01 30.89
C ASN A 430 1.46 -23.65 31.33
N GLY A 431 1.88 -22.56 30.75
CA GLY A 431 1.37 -21.24 31.10
C GLY A 431 1.94 -20.64 32.38
N ALA A 432 2.92 -21.27 32.98
CA ALA A 432 3.62 -20.70 34.13
C ALA A 432 4.46 -19.48 33.69
N PRO A 433 4.72 -18.52 34.61
CA PRO A 433 5.65 -17.46 34.31
C PRO A 433 7.02 -18.01 33.89
N GLY A 434 7.54 -17.47 32.80
CA GLY A 434 8.86 -17.85 32.30
C GLY A 434 9.96 -16.91 32.79
N SER A 435 10.95 -16.69 31.94
CA SER A 435 12.10 -15.86 32.24
C SER A 435 11.81 -14.36 32.07
N ASN A 436 12.67 -13.53 32.64
CA ASN A 436 12.75 -12.11 32.30
C ASN A 436 13.09 -11.95 30.82
N SER A 437 12.60 -10.90 30.19
CA SER A 437 13.00 -10.54 28.84
C SER A 437 14.44 -10.00 28.81
N ASP A 438 15.05 -10.02 27.64
CA ASP A 438 16.20 -9.16 27.35
C ASP A 438 15.75 -7.69 27.38
N ILE A 439 16.71 -6.77 27.34
CA ILE A 439 16.40 -5.35 27.22
C ILE A 439 15.67 -5.12 25.89
N ILE A 440 14.49 -4.51 25.97
CA ILE A 440 13.67 -4.18 24.81
C ILE A 440 13.80 -2.69 24.54
N THR A 441 14.57 -2.34 23.53
CA THR A 441 14.74 -0.94 23.12
C THR A 441 13.54 -0.50 22.27
N VAL A 442 12.91 0.57 22.70
CA VAL A 442 11.76 1.15 21.98
C VAL A 442 12.23 2.24 21.03
N ASP A 443 13.15 3.06 21.49
CA ASP A 443 13.84 4.09 20.71
C ASP A 443 15.23 4.33 21.32
N GLY A 444 15.95 5.36 20.86
CA GLY A 444 17.32 5.61 21.32
C GLY A 444 17.46 5.97 22.79
N ASP A 445 16.38 6.35 23.46
CA ASP A 445 16.38 6.89 24.82
C ASP A 445 15.37 6.23 25.77
N ARG A 446 14.67 5.17 25.33
CA ARG A 446 13.73 4.40 26.17
C ARG A 446 13.91 2.89 25.97
N ALA A 447 13.86 2.15 27.04
CA ALA A 447 13.91 0.71 27.00
C ALA A 447 13.12 0.09 28.16
N PHE A 448 12.75 -1.17 27.99
CA PHE A 448 12.03 -1.95 28.97
C PHE A 448 12.75 -3.26 29.23
N VAL A 449 12.63 -3.76 30.45
CA VAL A 449 12.78 -5.18 30.76
C VAL A 449 11.50 -5.63 31.43
N LEU A 450 11.00 -6.76 31.03
CA LEU A 450 9.71 -7.24 31.51
C LEU A 450 9.69 -8.75 31.73
N ARG A 451 8.69 -9.19 32.48
CA ARG A 451 8.35 -10.58 32.60
C ARG A 451 6.82 -10.74 32.64
N ILE A 452 6.35 -11.84 32.13
CA ILE A 452 4.95 -12.19 32.26
C ILE A 452 4.75 -12.74 33.66
N SER A 453 4.09 -11.95 34.52
CA SER A 453 3.85 -12.33 35.92
C SER A 453 2.73 -13.35 36.05
N GLU A 454 1.71 -13.25 35.23
CA GLU A 454 0.61 -14.20 35.18
C GLU A 454 0.11 -14.35 33.74
N HIS A 455 -0.34 -15.54 33.40
CA HIS A 455 -0.86 -15.87 32.08
C HIS A 455 -2.08 -16.75 32.20
N LYS A 456 -3.12 -16.42 31.47
CA LYS A 456 -4.29 -17.27 31.29
C LYS A 456 -4.39 -17.66 29.83
N ALA A 457 -4.25 -18.94 29.55
CA ALA A 457 -4.45 -19.45 28.20
C ALA A 457 -5.91 -19.26 27.78
N GLU A 458 -6.14 -19.16 26.47
CA GLU A 458 -7.48 -19.21 25.92
C GLU A 458 -8.17 -20.48 26.37
N ALA A 459 -9.36 -20.37 26.95
CA ALA A 459 -10.10 -21.49 27.49
C ALA A 459 -11.60 -21.25 27.38
N VAL A 460 -12.36 -22.32 27.38
CA VAL A 460 -13.82 -22.23 27.45
C VAL A 460 -14.22 -21.69 28.83
N LYS A 461 -15.07 -20.66 28.84
CA LYS A 461 -15.61 -20.13 30.10
C LYS A 461 -16.47 -21.21 30.78
N PRO A 462 -16.32 -21.38 32.10
CA PRO A 462 -17.18 -22.32 32.84
C PRO A 462 -18.66 -22.00 32.64
N LEU A 463 -19.49 -23.05 32.61
CA LEU A 463 -20.92 -22.85 32.43
C LEU A 463 -21.52 -21.88 33.45
N ALA A 464 -21.04 -21.93 34.72
CA ALA A 464 -21.53 -21.01 35.76
C ALA A 464 -21.42 -19.54 35.39
N GLU A 465 -20.36 -19.16 34.66
CA GLU A 465 -20.15 -17.76 34.23
C GLU A 465 -21.05 -17.34 33.06
N VAL A 466 -21.44 -18.28 32.24
CA VAL A 466 -22.19 -18.00 31.00
C VAL A 466 -23.60 -18.54 31.02
N LYS A 467 -24.05 -19.12 32.16
CA LYS A 467 -25.34 -19.80 32.28
C LYS A 467 -26.51 -18.91 31.88
N ALA A 468 -26.53 -17.66 32.32
CA ALA A 468 -27.58 -16.71 31.96
C ALA A 468 -27.60 -16.45 30.47
N GLN A 469 -26.43 -16.23 29.89
CA GLN A 469 -26.26 -16.00 28.44
C GLN A 469 -26.72 -17.23 27.64
N VAL A 470 -26.31 -18.42 28.04
CA VAL A 470 -26.70 -19.68 27.37
C VAL A 470 -28.21 -19.90 27.49
N SER A 471 -28.77 -19.62 28.67
CA SER A 471 -30.21 -19.71 28.90
C SER A 471 -30.99 -18.83 27.93
N ASP A 472 -30.55 -17.59 27.76
CA ASP A 472 -31.17 -16.62 26.80
C ASP A 472 -31.08 -17.11 25.36
N ILE A 473 -29.94 -17.67 24.96
CA ILE A 473 -29.76 -18.24 23.62
C ILE A 473 -30.69 -19.44 23.42
N VAL A 474 -30.78 -20.34 24.38
CA VAL A 474 -31.66 -21.51 24.31
C VAL A 474 -33.13 -21.09 24.21
N LYS A 475 -33.55 -20.13 25.03
CA LYS A 475 -34.92 -19.57 24.97
C LYS A 475 -35.21 -18.93 23.63
N HIS A 476 -34.24 -18.17 23.08
CA HIS A 476 -34.37 -17.55 21.77
C HIS A 476 -34.49 -18.60 20.65
N ASN A 477 -33.66 -19.64 20.69
CA ASN A 477 -33.71 -20.70 19.69
C ASN A 477 -35.04 -21.47 19.75
N LYS A 478 -35.55 -21.73 20.94
CA LYS A 478 -36.87 -22.36 21.13
C LYS A 478 -38.00 -21.49 20.62
N ALA A 479 -37.93 -20.18 20.90
CA ALA A 479 -38.89 -19.20 20.40
C ALA A 479 -38.89 -19.12 18.88
N GLU A 480 -37.70 -19.13 18.27
CA GLU A 480 -37.55 -19.11 16.83
C GLU A 480 -38.14 -20.34 16.15
N GLN A 481 -37.92 -21.52 16.72
CA GLN A 481 -38.55 -22.77 16.25
C GLN A 481 -40.06 -22.74 16.40
N GLN A 482 -40.58 -22.28 17.54
CA GLN A 482 -42.00 -22.15 17.77
C GLN A 482 -42.64 -21.16 16.78
N ALA A 483 -41.98 -20.01 16.53
CA ALA A 483 -42.45 -19.03 15.58
C ALA A 483 -42.54 -19.60 14.16
N LYS A 484 -41.52 -20.35 13.74
CA LYS A 484 -41.51 -21.01 12.42
C LYS A 484 -42.63 -22.04 12.29
N LEU A 485 -42.84 -22.89 13.32
CA LEU A 485 -43.91 -23.87 13.32
C LEU A 485 -45.30 -23.20 13.26
N GLU A 486 -45.50 -22.15 14.05
CA GLU A 486 -46.72 -21.38 14.04
C GLU A 486 -46.97 -20.70 12.69
N ALA A 487 -45.93 -20.09 12.12
CA ALA A 487 -46.01 -19.47 10.80
C ALA A 487 -46.33 -20.49 9.71
N ASP A 488 -45.75 -21.67 9.74
CA ASP A 488 -46.04 -22.74 8.78
C ASP A 488 -47.48 -23.22 8.86
N LYS A 489 -48.01 -23.35 10.08
CA LYS A 489 -49.43 -23.70 10.29
C LYS A 489 -50.35 -22.60 9.74
N LEU A 490 -50.03 -21.35 10.01
CA LEU A 490 -50.79 -20.21 9.50
C LEU A 490 -50.73 -20.14 7.99
N LEU A 491 -49.56 -20.39 7.41
CA LEU A 491 -49.35 -20.42 5.97
C LEU A 491 -50.25 -21.48 5.30
N ALA A 492 -50.27 -22.68 5.88
CA ALA A 492 -51.11 -23.76 5.38
C ALA A 492 -52.61 -23.38 5.43
N ALA A 493 -53.04 -22.78 6.56
CA ALA A 493 -54.41 -22.33 6.72
C ALA A 493 -54.80 -21.22 5.72
N LEU A 494 -53.87 -20.28 5.47
CA LEU A 494 -54.07 -19.21 4.48
C LEU A 494 -54.19 -19.78 3.09
N LYS A 495 -53.39 -20.77 2.72
CA LYS A 495 -53.48 -21.45 1.42
C LYS A 495 -54.75 -22.22 1.23
N ASP A 496 -55.33 -22.75 2.31
CA ASP A 496 -56.60 -23.49 2.27
C ASP A 496 -57.85 -22.59 2.36
N GLY A 497 -57.69 -21.29 2.45
CA GLY A 497 -58.76 -20.34 2.60
C GLY A 497 -59.35 -20.23 4.01
N LYS A 498 -58.70 -20.85 5.00
CA LYS A 498 -59.11 -20.82 6.43
C LYS A 498 -58.24 -19.89 7.26
N GLY A 499 -57.50 -18.99 6.59
CA GLY A 499 -56.51 -18.13 7.19
C GLY A 499 -57.05 -17.09 8.16
N ASP A 500 -58.23 -16.52 7.89
CA ASP A 500 -58.78 -15.45 8.72
C ASP A 500 -59.03 -15.89 10.16
N GLU A 501 -59.64 -17.06 10.32
CA GLU A 501 -59.86 -17.63 11.65
C GLU A 501 -58.56 -18.01 12.37
N ALA A 502 -57.64 -18.61 11.62
CA ALA A 502 -56.35 -19.04 12.19
C ALA A 502 -55.51 -17.83 12.61
N MET A 503 -55.46 -16.77 11.82
CA MET A 503 -54.73 -15.51 12.13
C MET A 503 -55.36 -14.86 13.37
N LYS A 504 -56.68 -14.78 13.44
CA LYS A 504 -57.37 -14.21 14.58
C LYS A 504 -57.11 -15.00 15.86
N ALA A 505 -57.12 -16.33 15.79
CA ALA A 505 -56.80 -17.20 16.92
C ALA A 505 -55.35 -17.00 17.39
N ALA A 506 -54.43 -16.74 16.49
CA ALA A 506 -53.03 -16.44 16.79
C ALA A 506 -52.78 -15.01 17.28
N GLY A 507 -53.81 -14.16 17.23
CA GLY A 507 -53.66 -12.74 17.58
C GLY A 507 -52.84 -11.92 16.58
N LEU A 508 -52.79 -12.38 15.32
CA LEU A 508 -52.01 -11.73 14.25
C LEU A 508 -52.93 -11.11 13.21
N SER A 509 -52.48 -10.01 12.64
CA SER A 509 -53.16 -9.35 11.53
C SER A 509 -52.11 -8.81 10.54
N PHE A 510 -52.47 -8.82 9.25
CA PHE A 510 -51.65 -8.19 8.25
C PHE A 510 -51.71 -6.66 8.35
N GLY A 511 -50.56 -6.02 8.25
CA GLY A 511 -50.46 -4.57 8.30
C GLY A 511 -50.84 -3.89 6.99
N ALA A 512 -50.49 -2.63 6.88
CA ALA A 512 -50.74 -1.82 5.69
C ALA A 512 -49.95 -2.35 4.47
N PRO A 513 -50.49 -2.17 3.26
CA PRO A 513 -49.75 -2.54 2.04
C PRO A 513 -48.43 -1.77 1.91
N GLN A 514 -47.39 -2.48 1.51
CA GLN A 514 -46.05 -1.95 1.21
C GLN A 514 -45.67 -2.32 -0.22
N THR A 515 -45.04 -1.41 -0.92
CA THR A 515 -44.54 -1.67 -2.28
C THR A 515 -43.06 -1.98 -2.23
N LEU A 516 -42.70 -3.16 -2.70
CA LEU A 516 -41.31 -3.64 -2.73
C LEU A 516 -40.79 -3.67 -4.16
N SER A 517 -39.50 -3.40 -4.30
CA SER A 517 -38.82 -3.46 -5.60
C SER A 517 -37.87 -4.68 -5.63
N ARG A 518 -37.59 -5.15 -6.86
CA ARG A 518 -36.68 -6.28 -7.09
C ARG A 518 -35.26 -5.97 -6.61
N THR A 519 -34.87 -4.71 -6.59
CA THR A 519 -33.57 -4.24 -6.14
C THR A 519 -33.43 -4.16 -4.61
N GLY A 520 -34.51 -4.37 -3.86
CA GLY A 520 -34.48 -4.43 -2.41
C GLY A 520 -33.59 -5.59 -1.94
N GLN A 521 -32.69 -5.30 -1.02
CA GLN A 521 -31.71 -6.28 -0.50
C GLN A 521 -32.18 -6.92 0.82
N ASP A 522 -33.23 -6.42 1.41
CA ASP A 522 -33.78 -6.99 2.64
C ASP A 522 -34.43 -8.37 2.37
N PRO A 523 -34.45 -9.26 3.36
CA PRO A 523 -34.96 -10.63 3.19
C PRO A 523 -36.41 -10.71 2.69
N LEU A 524 -37.26 -9.79 3.11
CA LEU A 524 -38.67 -9.78 2.71
C LEU A 524 -38.86 -9.37 1.26
N SER A 525 -38.08 -8.41 0.77
CA SER A 525 -38.09 -8.08 -0.67
C SER A 525 -37.65 -9.27 -1.50
N GLN A 526 -36.60 -9.96 -1.11
CA GLN A 526 -36.13 -11.17 -1.79
C GLN A 526 -37.19 -12.26 -1.79
N LEU A 527 -37.83 -12.51 -0.65
CA LEU A 527 -38.91 -13.49 -0.54
C LEU A 527 -40.08 -13.12 -1.45
N ALA A 528 -40.53 -11.87 -1.43
CA ALA A 528 -41.66 -11.41 -2.21
C ALA A 528 -41.48 -11.66 -3.71
N PHE A 529 -40.25 -11.53 -4.21
CA PHE A 529 -39.94 -11.75 -5.63
C PHE A 529 -39.72 -13.22 -6.02
N THR A 530 -39.69 -14.13 -5.04
CA THR A 530 -39.69 -15.58 -5.31
C THR A 530 -41.09 -16.18 -5.39
N LEU A 531 -42.10 -15.46 -4.92
CA LEU A 531 -43.45 -15.95 -4.91
C LEU A 531 -44.05 -15.92 -6.32
N PRO A 532 -44.93 -16.88 -6.68
CA PRO A 532 -45.63 -16.87 -7.93
C PRO A 532 -46.59 -15.66 -8.04
N LEU A 533 -47.01 -15.35 -9.27
CA LEU A 533 -47.95 -14.27 -9.52
C LEU A 533 -49.32 -14.58 -8.91
N PRO A 534 -49.97 -13.60 -8.24
CA PRO A 534 -51.34 -13.77 -7.76
C PRO A 534 -52.30 -14.02 -8.94
N GLN A 535 -53.22 -14.96 -8.75
CA GLN A 535 -54.23 -15.28 -9.77
C GLN A 535 -55.61 -14.89 -9.27
N GLN A 536 -56.41 -14.31 -10.17
CA GLN A 536 -57.81 -13.97 -9.90
C GLN A 536 -58.02 -13.11 -8.63
N GLY A 537 -57.11 -12.21 -8.35
CA GLY A 537 -57.20 -11.33 -7.19
C GLY A 537 -57.02 -12.00 -5.83
N LYS A 538 -56.53 -13.25 -5.81
CA LYS A 538 -56.23 -13.98 -4.57
C LYS A 538 -54.76 -13.76 -4.18
N PRO A 539 -54.51 -13.35 -2.93
CA PRO A 539 -53.13 -13.20 -2.47
C PRO A 539 -52.35 -14.50 -2.52
N VAL A 540 -51.04 -14.40 -2.74
CA VAL A 540 -50.10 -15.48 -2.59
C VAL A 540 -49.32 -15.25 -1.28
N TYR A 541 -49.26 -16.29 -0.45
CA TYR A 541 -48.66 -16.19 0.89
C TYR A 541 -47.28 -16.82 0.93
N GLY A 542 -46.42 -16.25 1.75
CA GLY A 542 -45.11 -16.80 2.03
C GLY A 542 -44.67 -16.54 3.46
N VAL A 543 -43.62 -17.23 3.87
CA VAL A 543 -43.00 -17.10 5.20
C VAL A 543 -41.53 -16.80 5.03
N GLY A 544 -41.03 -15.87 5.79
CA GLY A 544 -39.63 -15.51 5.82
C GLY A 544 -39.24 -14.84 7.13
N SER A 545 -38.07 -14.22 7.14
CA SER A 545 -37.56 -13.49 8.30
C SER A 545 -37.29 -12.03 7.93
N ASN A 546 -37.52 -11.13 8.87
CA ASN A 546 -37.10 -9.74 8.71
C ASN A 546 -35.66 -9.53 9.20
N MET A 547 -35.15 -8.33 9.12
CA MET A 547 -33.78 -8.00 9.54
C MET A 547 -33.60 -8.10 11.05
N GLN A 548 -34.67 -8.02 11.83
CA GLN A 548 -34.65 -8.15 13.28
C GLN A 548 -34.68 -9.61 13.76
N GLY A 549 -34.77 -10.54 12.81
CA GLY A 549 -34.82 -11.97 13.14
C GLY A 549 -36.21 -12.48 13.48
N ASP A 550 -37.25 -11.67 13.35
CA ASP A 550 -38.64 -12.11 13.54
C ASP A 550 -39.11 -12.94 12.35
N VAL A 551 -40.08 -13.80 12.60
CA VAL A 551 -40.74 -14.61 11.55
C VAL A 551 -41.90 -13.80 10.99
N VAL A 552 -41.93 -13.64 9.66
CA VAL A 552 -42.94 -12.82 9.00
C VAL A 552 -43.70 -13.62 7.97
N LEU A 553 -45.03 -13.53 8.06
CA LEU A 553 -45.94 -13.96 7.01
C LEU A 553 -46.14 -12.77 6.05
N ILE A 554 -46.03 -13.01 4.77
CA ILE A 554 -46.35 -12.01 3.77
C ILE A 554 -47.50 -12.45 2.88
N ALA A 555 -48.35 -11.49 2.53
CA ALA A 555 -49.40 -11.67 1.54
C ALA A 555 -49.02 -10.82 0.32
N LEU A 556 -48.71 -11.48 -0.77
CA LEU A 556 -48.49 -10.80 -2.07
C LEU A 556 -49.83 -10.53 -2.71
N ASP A 557 -50.30 -9.30 -2.66
CA ASP A 557 -51.61 -8.90 -3.14
C ASP A 557 -51.60 -8.57 -4.62
N GLU A 558 -50.55 -7.92 -5.09
CA GLU A 558 -50.51 -7.36 -6.45
C GLU A 558 -49.09 -7.30 -6.97
N VAL A 559 -48.92 -7.57 -8.25
CA VAL A 559 -47.69 -7.37 -8.99
C VAL A 559 -47.94 -6.28 -10.02
N LYS A 560 -47.19 -5.18 -9.92
CA LYS A 560 -47.29 -4.03 -10.81
C LYS A 560 -46.13 -4.01 -11.78
N ALA A 561 -46.40 -3.70 -13.04
CA ALA A 561 -45.35 -3.38 -13.99
C ALA A 561 -44.68 -2.09 -13.55
N GLY A 562 -43.37 -2.12 -13.43
CA GLY A 562 -42.59 -0.92 -13.18
C GLY A 562 -42.29 -0.17 -14.47
N SER A 563 -41.81 1.03 -14.36
CA SER A 563 -41.28 1.81 -15.46
C SER A 563 -39.82 2.13 -15.26
N MET A 564 -39.05 2.00 -16.32
CA MET A 564 -37.63 2.35 -16.31
C MET A 564 -37.43 3.54 -17.23
N PRO A 565 -36.79 4.63 -16.78
CA PRO A 565 -36.46 5.75 -17.67
C PRO A 565 -35.60 5.27 -18.86
N GLU A 566 -35.78 5.89 -20.01
CA GLU A 566 -35.07 5.51 -21.25
C GLU A 566 -33.55 5.49 -21.09
N GLU A 567 -32.99 6.46 -20.37
CA GLU A 567 -31.55 6.52 -20.10
C GLU A 567 -31.06 5.31 -19.31
N GLN A 568 -31.82 4.89 -18.27
CA GLN A 568 -31.49 3.70 -17.49
C GLN A 568 -31.66 2.42 -18.32
N LYS A 569 -32.68 2.36 -19.17
CA LYS A 569 -32.91 1.21 -20.05
C LYS A 569 -31.76 1.05 -21.04
N LYS A 570 -31.32 2.14 -21.66
CA LYS A 570 -30.16 2.14 -22.56
C LYS A 570 -28.89 1.67 -21.83
N ALA A 571 -28.67 2.18 -20.63
CA ALA A 571 -27.49 1.78 -19.81
C ALA A 571 -27.55 0.29 -19.45
N MET A 572 -28.74 -0.22 -19.12
CA MET A 572 -28.95 -1.64 -18.80
C MET A 572 -28.67 -2.52 -20.03
N VAL A 573 -29.22 -2.18 -21.19
CA VAL A 573 -29.00 -2.93 -22.44
C VAL A 573 -27.53 -2.91 -22.82
N GLN A 574 -26.87 -1.77 -22.69
CA GLN A 574 -25.45 -1.61 -22.99
C GLN A 574 -24.60 -2.44 -22.05
N GLY A 575 -24.92 -2.43 -20.74
CA GLY A 575 -24.22 -3.24 -19.73
C GLY A 575 -24.37 -4.73 -19.99
N ILE A 576 -25.55 -5.21 -20.36
CA ILE A 576 -25.80 -6.62 -20.68
C ILE A 576 -25.04 -7.02 -21.95
N THR A 577 -25.08 -6.20 -22.98
CA THR A 577 -24.37 -6.45 -24.25
C THR A 577 -22.85 -6.54 -23.99
N GLN A 578 -22.30 -5.63 -23.20
CA GLN A 578 -20.87 -5.66 -22.83
C GLN A 578 -20.53 -6.90 -22.01
N ASN A 579 -21.37 -7.25 -21.03
CA ASN A 579 -21.16 -8.44 -20.22
C ASN A 579 -21.20 -9.72 -21.07
N ASN A 580 -22.13 -9.82 -21.99
CA ASN A 580 -22.24 -10.95 -22.91
C ASN A 580 -21.00 -11.02 -23.82
N ALA A 581 -20.53 -9.88 -24.31
CA ALA A 581 -19.30 -9.82 -25.11
C ALA A 581 -18.08 -10.29 -24.32
N GLN A 582 -17.98 -9.90 -23.06
CA GLN A 582 -16.89 -10.34 -22.17
C GLN A 582 -16.94 -11.84 -21.94
N ILE A 583 -18.11 -12.39 -21.64
CA ILE A 583 -18.31 -13.84 -21.45
C ILE A 583 -17.94 -14.60 -22.72
N ALA A 584 -18.39 -14.11 -23.87
CA ALA A 584 -18.07 -14.72 -25.18
C ALA A 584 -16.57 -14.66 -25.46
N PHE A 585 -15.90 -13.56 -25.10
CA PHE A 585 -14.46 -13.42 -25.25
C PHE A 585 -13.70 -14.41 -24.36
N GLU A 586 -14.10 -14.56 -23.09
CA GLU A 586 -13.50 -15.54 -22.18
C GLU A 586 -13.70 -16.99 -22.68
N ALA A 587 -14.88 -17.30 -23.22
CA ALA A 587 -15.14 -18.58 -23.85
C ALA A 587 -14.27 -18.81 -25.08
N LEU A 588 -14.06 -17.78 -25.89
CA LEU A 588 -13.14 -17.82 -27.03
C LEU A 588 -11.72 -18.14 -26.58
N MET A 589 -11.22 -17.43 -25.57
CA MET A 589 -9.87 -17.67 -25.03
C MET A 589 -9.72 -19.10 -24.50
N SER A 590 -10.72 -19.58 -23.77
CA SER A 590 -10.74 -20.97 -23.28
C SER A 590 -10.67 -21.97 -24.42
N ASN A 591 -11.42 -21.76 -25.49
CA ASN A 591 -11.43 -22.62 -26.67
C ASN A 591 -10.10 -22.57 -27.43
N LEU A 592 -9.51 -21.39 -27.57
CA LEU A 592 -8.20 -21.23 -28.20
C LEU A 592 -7.10 -21.97 -27.41
N ARG A 593 -7.16 -21.92 -26.09
CA ARG A 593 -6.23 -22.67 -25.24
C ARG A 593 -6.39 -24.19 -25.39
N LYS A 594 -7.63 -24.68 -25.41
CA LYS A 594 -7.92 -26.11 -25.55
C LYS A 594 -7.45 -26.66 -26.90
N ALA A 595 -7.62 -25.88 -27.96
CA ALA A 595 -7.23 -26.27 -29.31
C ALA A 595 -5.73 -26.07 -29.58
N ALA A 596 -5.05 -25.30 -28.76
CA ALA A 596 -3.64 -24.96 -28.99
C ALA A 596 -2.68 -26.08 -28.64
N LYS A 597 -1.60 -26.17 -29.38
CA LYS A 597 -0.43 -26.97 -29.04
C LYS A 597 0.55 -26.09 -28.28
N ILE A 598 0.59 -26.25 -26.97
CA ILE A 598 1.46 -25.48 -26.09
C ILE A 598 2.56 -26.38 -25.56
N LYS A 599 3.82 -25.99 -25.80
CA LYS A 599 5.01 -26.64 -25.25
C LYS A 599 5.73 -25.66 -24.35
N LEU A 600 6.03 -26.09 -23.13
CA LEU A 600 6.83 -25.30 -22.20
C LEU A 600 8.31 -25.54 -22.42
N GLY A 601 9.13 -24.53 -22.24
CA GLY A 601 10.58 -24.64 -22.33
C GLY A 601 11.17 -25.37 -21.14
N ASP A 602 12.43 -25.82 -21.28
CA ASP A 602 13.13 -26.50 -20.21
C ASP A 602 13.43 -25.54 -19.06
N SER A 603 13.18 -25.98 -17.82
CA SER A 603 13.54 -25.30 -16.57
C SER A 603 12.97 -23.89 -16.35
N ILE A 604 11.77 -23.60 -16.84
CA ILE A 604 11.07 -22.34 -16.46
C ILE A 604 10.75 -22.33 -14.96
N ASP A 605 10.53 -23.50 -14.37
CA ASP A 605 10.24 -23.69 -12.95
C ASP A 605 11.50 -23.74 -12.08
N GLN A 606 12.69 -23.76 -12.66
CA GLN A 606 13.96 -24.00 -11.95
C GLN A 606 14.87 -22.78 -11.84
N GLN A 607 14.53 -21.64 -12.42
CA GLN A 607 15.30 -20.43 -12.20
C GLN A 607 14.76 -19.70 -11.00
N GLN A 608 15.35 -20.08 -9.88
CA GLN A 608 15.27 -19.36 -8.60
C GLN A 608 16.13 -18.10 -8.66
#